data_f2ee9fb387fe8442039651d554f049a7
#
_entry.id   f2ee9fb387fe8442039651d554f049a7
#
_cell.length_a   1.000
_cell.length_b   1.000
_cell.length_c   1.000
_cell.angle_alpha   90.00
_cell.angle_beta   90.00
_cell.angle_gamma   90.00
#
_symmetry.space_group_name_H-M   'P 1'
#
loop_
_entity.id
_entity.type
_entity.pdbx_description
1 polymer ?
#
loop_
_entity_poly.entity_id
_entity_poly.type
_entity_poly.pdbx_seq_one_letter_code
_entity_poly.pdbx_strand_id
1 'polypeptide(L)'
;MSELHFPWLELAILLPLVGSFVTMLTKASRHCRSLAIVFAVSSLLACVGAWLDLGLIHQFQAVDRYDLGQMLTGRSFFVIDELSGPLLPLAAFMVLLIVATTQSTKTKRFSYSSTLLSAAILLATLSCKHSWGIVFFLAAGVLPPLMELRRRGKPTFVFASHMVLFVVLLVVGMMLVDFYGSTSKVSFWVMLPLLAAVLIRCGIAPVHCWMTDLFEHASLGGALLFVCPMIGEYAAIRLVLPIAPDWALRWLGILSLITTVYAAGMALIQLETRRFFCYLFLSHTSLVLVGLESLTPLGLAGGLCVWLSSSLSLVGLGLTLRAIEARDGRLALDVYHGLYDRVPHLAVMFLVTALASVGFPGTFGFVGTEILIDGAIQRFPHIGVAVVIALALNGIGVIKVYMRIFTGRRVTAGISLKGHWSERVGLIALALLIIGGGIFPQPGIESRYHAAREIFKEMQSKSGVEMDHLHHTEKEDPHDHEHSEEHKSEWPHIETYSDEDKE
;
A
#
# COMPACT_ATOMS: atom_id res chain seq x y z
N MET A 1 -4.95 -8.06 26.22
CA MET A 1 -5.31 -7.30 25.01
C MET A 1 -6.60 -6.58 25.30
N SER A 2 -6.72 -5.34 24.91
CA SER A 2 -7.97 -4.59 25.00
C SER A 2 -9.00 -5.15 24.02
N GLU A 3 -10.29 -5.06 24.39
CA GLU A 3 -11.39 -5.51 23.54
C GLU A 3 -12.04 -4.31 22.86
N LEU A 4 -12.34 -4.44 21.56
CA LEU A 4 -13.17 -3.49 20.82
C LEU A 4 -14.62 -3.57 21.35
N HIS A 5 -15.34 -2.46 21.28
CA HIS A 5 -16.73 -2.41 21.75
C HIS A 5 -17.69 -3.26 20.91
N PHE A 6 -17.32 -3.54 19.64
CA PHE A 6 -18.16 -4.26 18.68
C PHE A 6 -17.28 -5.17 17.80
N PRO A 7 -17.80 -6.28 17.21
CA PRO A 7 -17.01 -7.19 16.37
C PRO A 7 -16.73 -6.60 14.97
N TRP A 8 -15.99 -5.53 14.95
CA TRP A 8 -15.70 -4.76 13.73
C TRP A 8 -14.85 -5.53 12.71
N LEU A 9 -13.81 -6.24 13.19
CA LEU A 9 -12.86 -6.95 12.33
C LEU A 9 -13.51 -8.13 11.64
N GLU A 10 -14.28 -8.91 12.40
CA GLU A 10 -15.00 -10.04 11.84
C GLU A 10 -16.04 -9.59 10.81
N LEU A 11 -16.80 -8.53 11.10
CA LEU A 11 -17.73 -7.96 10.14
C LEU A 11 -17.03 -7.43 8.90
N ALA A 12 -15.88 -6.76 9.05
CA ALA A 12 -15.11 -6.26 7.94
C ALA A 12 -14.72 -7.37 6.96
N ILE A 13 -14.42 -8.57 7.47
CA ILE A 13 -14.01 -9.74 6.69
C ILE A 13 -15.22 -10.53 6.19
N LEU A 14 -16.20 -10.79 7.05
CA LEU A 14 -17.35 -11.64 6.72
C LEU A 14 -18.29 -10.97 5.70
N LEU A 15 -18.48 -9.65 5.77
CA LEU A 15 -19.36 -8.94 4.83
C LEU A 15 -18.93 -9.11 3.37
N PRO A 16 -17.69 -8.89 2.96
CA PRO A 16 -17.29 -9.14 1.58
C PRO A 16 -17.25 -10.63 1.24
N LEU A 17 -16.99 -11.52 2.21
CA LEU A 17 -17.05 -12.96 1.99
C LEU A 17 -18.46 -13.43 1.66
N VAL A 18 -19.46 -13.04 2.47
CA VAL A 18 -20.89 -13.30 2.22
C VAL A 18 -21.32 -12.62 0.92
N GLY A 19 -20.90 -11.38 0.69
CA GLY A 19 -21.15 -10.65 -0.56
C GLY A 19 -20.60 -11.37 -1.79
N SER A 20 -19.43 -12.01 -1.68
CA SER A 20 -18.87 -12.85 -2.74
C SER A 20 -19.80 -14.02 -3.07
N PHE A 21 -20.29 -14.72 -2.06
CA PHE A 21 -21.20 -15.84 -2.24
C PHE A 21 -22.56 -15.41 -2.83
N VAL A 22 -23.17 -14.35 -2.27
CA VAL A 22 -24.45 -13.80 -2.73
C VAL A 22 -24.34 -13.33 -4.20
N THR A 23 -23.27 -12.62 -4.56
CA THR A 23 -23.08 -12.16 -5.94
C THR A 23 -22.77 -13.30 -6.90
N MET A 24 -22.19 -14.41 -6.42
CA MET A 24 -21.98 -15.62 -7.22
C MET A 24 -23.31 -16.30 -7.60
N LEU A 25 -24.27 -16.33 -6.69
CA LEU A 25 -25.59 -16.89 -6.91
C LEU A 25 -26.52 -15.99 -7.74
N THR A 26 -26.26 -14.70 -7.79
CA THR A 26 -27.11 -13.72 -8.46
C THR A 26 -26.86 -13.72 -9.97
N LYS A 27 -27.88 -14.09 -10.77
CA LYS A 27 -27.77 -14.15 -12.24
C LYS A 27 -27.86 -12.80 -12.95
N ALA A 28 -28.54 -11.81 -12.34
CA ALA A 28 -28.79 -10.50 -12.94
C ALA A 28 -27.62 -9.54 -12.71
N SER A 29 -26.91 -9.14 -13.77
CA SER A 29 -25.68 -8.34 -13.69
C SER A 29 -25.86 -6.95 -13.01
N ARG A 30 -27.04 -6.33 -13.14
CA ARG A 30 -27.35 -5.05 -12.48
C ARG A 30 -27.47 -5.21 -10.96
N HIS A 31 -28.15 -6.28 -10.50
CA HIS A 31 -28.27 -6.58 -9.07
C HIS A 31 -26.92 -6.98 -8.46
N CYS A 32 -26.08 -7.74 -9.17
CA CYS A 32 -24.73 -8.06 -8.71
C CYS A 32 -23.90 -6.80 -8.41
N ARG A 33 -23.97 -5.77 -9.25
CA ARG A 33 -23.22 -4.52 -9.01
C ARG A 33 -23.74 -3.80 -7.76
N SER A 34 -25.07 -3.65 -7.62
CA SER A 34 -25.66 -2.96 -6.46
C SER A 34 -25.36 -3.70 -5.16
N LEU A 35 -25.49 -5.03 -5.15
CA LEU A 35 -25.12 -5.86 -3.99
C LEU A 35 -23.65 -5.74 -3.65
N ALA A 36 -22.76 -5.80 -4.65
CA ALA A 36 -21.32 -5.65 -4.43
C ALA A 36 -20.97 -4.27 -3.84
N ILE A 37 -21.63 -3.20 -4.27
CA ILE A 37 -21.44 -1.86 -3.69
C ILE A 37 -21.93 -1.84 -2.23
N VAL A 38 -23.09 -2.43 -1.92
CA VAL A 38 -23.61 -2.47 -0.54
C VAL A 38 -22.63 -3.21 0.36
N PHE A 39 -22.17 -4.41 -0.01
CA PHE A 39 -21.22 -5.16 0.79
C PHE A 39 -19.87 -4.45 0.93
N ALA A 40 -19.38 -3.79 -0.11
CA ALA A 40 -18.13 -3.02 -0.04
C ALA A 40 -18.25 -1.79 0.86
N VAL A 41 -19.39 -1.07 0.82
CA VAL A 41 -19.67 0.06 1.72
C VAL A 41 -19.77 -0.42 3.17
N SER A 42 -20.52 -1.48 3.41
CA SER A 42 -20.69 -2.04 4.77
C SER A 42 -19.35 -2.51 5.35
N SER A 43 -18.50 -3.16 4.54
CA SER A 43 -17.16 -3.55 4.94
C SER A 43 -16.25 -2.34 5.21
N LEU A 44 -16.33 -1.28 4.40
CA LEU A 44 -15.60 -0.03 4.64
C LEU A 44 -16.03 0.61 5.97
N LEU A 45 -17.33 0.68 6.24
CA LEU A 45 -17.85 1.23 7.50
C LEU A 45 -17.36 0.41 8.70
N ALA A 46 -17.32 -0.92 8.59
CA ALA A 46 -16.76 -1.78 9.63
C ALA A 46 -15.26 -1.53 9.84
N CYS A 47 -14.47 -1.38 8.78
CA CYS A 47 -13.04 -1.05 8.88
C CYS A 47 -12.81 0.33 9.52
N VAL A 48 -13.60 1.33 9.15
CA VAL A 48 -13.53 2.67 9.76
C VAL A 48 -13.95 2.60 11.22
N GLY A 49 -15.02 1.84 11.54
CA GLY A 49 -15.47 1.61 12.92
C GLY A 49 -14.36 0.97 13.77
N ALA A 50 -13.68 -0.07 13.27
CA ALA A 50 -12.56 -0.71 13.97
C ALA A 50 -11.41 0.27 14.26
N TRP A 51 -11.05 1.11 13.28
CA TRP A 51 -9.97 2.08 13.44
C TRP A 51 -10.32 3.20 14.42
N LEU A 52 -11.55 3.74 14.35
CA LEU A 52 -12.03 4.76 15.28
C LEU A 52 -12.15 4.20 16.71
N ASP A 53 -12.64 2.97 16.86
CA ASP A 53 -12.76 2.29 18.15
C ASP A 53 -11.39 2.04 18.79
N LEU A 54 -10.38 1.62 18.00
CA LEU A 54 -9.00 1.51 18.45
C LEU A 54 -8.49 2.86 18.98
N GLY A 55 -8.75 3.95 18.26
CA GLY A 55 -8.37 5.31 18.67
C GLY A 55 -9.03 5.74 19.99
N LEU A 56 -10.29 5.35 20.22
CA LEU A 56 -11.00 5.66 21.46
C LEU A 56 -10.48 4.89 22.67
N ILE A 57 -9.99 3.67 22.45
CA ILE A 57 -9.44 2.82 23.53
C ILE A 57 -8.04 3.29 23.94
N HIS A 58 -7.35 4.10 23.12
CA HIS A 58 -5.96 4.57 23.36
C HIS A 58 -4.98 3.43 23.67
N GLN A 59 -5.12 2.30 22.96
CA GLN A 59 -4.26 1.13 23.09
C GLN A 59 -3.57 0.83 21.76
N PHE A 60 -2.36 0.26 21.81
CA PHE A 60 -1.61 -0.07 20.60
C PHE A 60 -2.17 -1.23 19.80
N GLN A 61 -2.97 -2.09 20.44
CA GLN A 61 -3.62 -3.24 19.80
C GLN A 61 -4.89 -3.63 20.51
N ALA A 62 -5.87 -4.09 19.74
CA ALA A 62 -7.16 -4.56 20.24
C ALA A 62 -7.66 -5.77 19.45
N VAL A 63 -8.50 -6.56 20.09
CA VAL A 63 -9.20 -7.71 19.51
C VAL A 63 -10.71 -7.48 19.57
N ASP A 64 -11.46 -8.15 18.71
CA ASP A 64 -12.93 -8.08 18.79
C ASP A 64 -13.45 -8.73 20.09
N ARG A 65 -14.44 -8.10 20.70
CA ARG A 65 -15.08 -8.61 21.92
C ARG A 65 -15.70 -10.00 21.71
N TYR A 66 -16.23 -10.28 20.53
CA TYR A 66 -16.80 -11.57 20.14
C TYR A 66 -15.90 -12.17 19.05
N ASP A 67 -14.74 -12.67 19.41
CA ASP A 67 -13.80 -13.30 18.48
C ASP A 67 -14.21 -14.75 18.23
N LEU A 68 -14.75 -15.04 17.03
CA LEU A 68 -15.11 -16.39 16.60
C LEU A 68 -13.87 -17.31 16.56
N GLY A 69 -12.72 -16.77 16.24
CA GLY A 69 -11.45 -17.50 16.27
C GLY A 69 -11.12 -17.96 17.69
N GLN A 70 -11.26 -17.09 18.66
CA GLN A 70 -11.06 -17.41 20.09
C GLN A 70 -12.07 -18.44 20.60
N MET A 71 -13.34 -18.32 20.19
CA MET A 71 -14.39 -19.28 20.55
C MET A 71 -14.14 -20.69 20.00
N LEU A 72 -13.56 -20.80 18.79
CA LEU A 72 -13.35 -22.08 18.12
C LEU A 72 -11.99 -22.73 18.44
N THR A 73 -10.95 -21.93 18.64
CA THR A 73 -9.56 -22.43 18.77
C THR A 73 -8.86 -22.01 20.04
N GLY A 74 -9.51 -21.17 20.88
CA GLY A 74 -8.93 -20.63 22.11
C GLY A 74 -7.85 -19.55 21.87
N ARG A 75 -7.70 -19.06 20.62
CA ARG A 75 -6.72 -18.01 20.26
C ARG A 75 -7.38 -16.95 19.39
N SER A 76 -7.06 -15.68 19.65
CA SER A 76 -7.47 -14.57 18.80
C SER A 76 -6.63 -14.56 17.53
N PHE A 77 -7.28 -14.69 16.36
CA PHE A 77 -6.63 -14.66 15.06
C PHE A 77 -6.54 -13.25 14.49
N PHE A 78 -7.60 -12.47 14.69
CA PHE A 78 -7.72 -11.13 14.14
C PHE A 78 -7.46 -10.09 15.21
N VAL A 79 -6.49 -9.23 14.92
CA VAL A 79 -6.02 -8.17 15.82
C VAL A 79 -5.86 -6.91 14.99
N ILE A 80 -6.36 -5.78 15.48
CA ILE A 80 -6.06 -4.47 14.94
C ILE A 80 -4.97 -3.82 15.79
N ASP A 81 -4.02 -3.18 15.13
CA ASP A 81 -2.97 -2.40 15.76
C ASP A 81 -2.69 -1.11 14.98
N GLU A 82 -1.76 -0.30 15.46
CA GLU A 82 -1.39 0.97 14.83
C GLU A 82 -0.92 0.80 13.38
N LEU A 83 -0.31 -0.32 13.00
CA LEU A 83 0.08 -0.58 11.62
C LEU A 83 -1.15 -0.84 10.75
N SER A 84 -2.01 -1.77 11.16
CA SER A 84 -3.16 -2.23 10.37
C SER A 84 -4.35 -1.27 10.42
N GLY A 85 -4.47 -0.47 11.48
CA GLY A 85 -5.57 0.46 11.69
C GLY A 85 -5.96 1.30 10.47
N PRO A 86 -5.08 2.12 9.89
CA PRO A 86 -5.40 2.90 8.70
C PRO A 86 -5.30 2.09 7.39
N LEU A 87 -4.60 0.95 7.36
CA LEU A 87 -4.52 0.10 6.17
C LEU A 87 -5.84 -0.62 5.87
N LEU A 88 -6.61 -1.00 6.89
CA LEU A 88 -7.90 -1.66 6.74
C LEU A 88 -8.92 -0.77 6.01
N PRO A 89 -9.25 0.46 6.47
CA PRO A 89 -10.16 1.33 5.75
C PRO A 89 -9.61 1.73 4.38
N LEU A 90 -8.29 1.91 4.22
CA LEU A 90 -7.67 2.17 2.93
C LEU A 90 -7.95 1.02 1.94
N ALA A 91 -7.69 -0.23 2.35
CA ALA A 91 -7.93 -1.41 1.51
C ALA A 91 -9.43 -1.57 1.16
N ALA A 92 -10.33 -1.41 2.13
CA ALA A 92 -11.76 -1.46 1.90
C ALA A 92 -12.25 -0.33 0.96
N PHE A 93 -11.69 0.88 1.09
CA PHE A 93 -11.98 2.00 0.20
C PHE A 93 -11.51 1.72 -1.24
N MET A 94 -10.33 1.13 -1.44
CA MET A 94 -9.87 0.70 -2.76
C MET A 94 -10.84 -0.30 -3.39
N VAL A 95 -11.32 -1.30 -2.64
CA VAL A 95 -12.33 -2.26 -3.10
C VAL A 95 -13.59 -1.55 -3.55
N LEU A 96 -14.11 -0.65 -2.72
CA LEU A 96 -15.30 0.15 -3.04
C LEU A 96 -15.10 0.95 -4.33
N LEU A 97 -13.97 1.63 -4.50
CA LEU A 97 -13.66 2.40 -5.70
C LEU A 97 -13.62 1.51 -6.94
N ILE A 98 -12.97 0.34 -6.87
CA ILE A 98 -12.88 -0.60 -8.00
C ILE A 98 -14.25 -1.13 -8.39
N VAL A 99 -15.11 -1.45 -7.43
CA VAL A 99 -16.48 -1.94 -7.67
C VAL A 99 -17.36 -0.82 -8.22
N ALA A 100 -17.34 0.35 -7.60
CA ALA A 100 -18.20 1.49 -7.95
C ALA A 100 -17.86 2.11 -9.33
N THR A 101 -16.57 2.17 -9.69
CA THR A 101 -16.10 2.69 -10.99
C THR A 101 -16.24 1.70 -12.14
N THR A 102 -16.67 0.45 -11.87
CA THR A 102 -16.93 -0.53 -12.93
C THR A 102 -18.13 -0.12 -13.74
N GLN A 103 -17.94 0.10 -15.05
CA GLN A 103 -19.01 0.54 -15.96
C GLN A 103 -20.08 -0.54 -16.14
N SER A 104 -21.34 -0.12 -16.22
CA SER A 104 -22.50 -1.03 -16.42
C SER A 104 -22.40 -1.88 -17.69
N THR A 105 -21.77 -1.35 -18.74
CA THR A 105 -21.54 -2.07 -20.01
C THR A 105 -20.53 -3.21 -19.89
N LYS A 106 -19.64 -3.16 -18.90
CA LYS A 106 -18.61 -4.17 -18.66
C LYS A 106 -18.92 -5.13 -17.50
N THR A 107 -20.10 -5.00 -16.86
CA THR A 107 -20.54 -5.86 -15.74
C THR A 107 -20.54 -7.35 -16.08
N LYS A 108 -20.84 -7.72 -17.33
CA LYS A 108 -20.82 -9.13 -17.77
C LYS A 108 -19.39 -9.74 -17.81
N ARG A 109 -18.36 -8.92 -17.94
CA ARG A 109 -16.95 -9.36 -18.02
C ARG A 109 -16.18 -9.15 -16.74
N PHE A 110 -16.77 -8.50 -15.73
CA PHE A 110 -16.16 -8.22 -14.43
C PHE A 110 -16.78 -9.12 -13.37
N SER A 111 -15.96 -9.86 -12.62
CA SER A 111 -16.42 -10.77 -11.58
C SER A 111 -16.48 -10.06 -10.23
N TYR A 112 -17.66 -9.59 -9.84
CA TYR A 112 -17.87 -9.00 -8.51
C TYR A 112 -17.61 -9.98 -7.38
N SER A 113 -17.99 -11.25 -7.56
CA SER A 113 -17.74 -12.31 -6.59
C SER A 113 -16.25 -12.49 -6.32
N SER A 114 -15.43 -12.61 -7.38
CA SER A 114 -13.98 -12.72 -7.24
C SER A 114 -13.36 -11.49 -6.58
N THR A 115 -13.87 -10.29 -6.89
CA THR A 115 -13.38 -9.04 -6.29
C THR A 115 -13.68 -8.97 -4.79
N LEU A 116 -14.90 -9.35 -4.38
CA LEU A 116 -15.29 -9.40 -2.97
C LEU A 116 -14.56 -10.52 -2.21
N LEU A 117 -14.30 -11.66 -2.85
CA LEU A 117 -13.45 -12.70 -2.27
C LEU A 117 -12.02 -12.21 -2.05
N SER A 118 -11.44 -11.52 -3.05
CA SER A 118 -10.13 -10.89 -2.88
C SER A 118 -10.13 -9.88 -1.74
N ALA A 119 -11.21 -9.11 -1.58
CA ALA A 119 -11.37 -8.15 -0.50
C ALA A 119 -11.39 -8.83 0.88
N ALA A 120 -12.15 -9.91 1.03
CA ALA A 120 -12.22 -10.67 2.28
C ALA A 120 -10.84 -11.23 2.67
N ILE A 121 -10.12 -11.85 1.72
CA ILE A 121 -8.77 -12.38 1.94
C ILE A 121 -7.78 -11.25 2.28
N LEU A 122 -7.86 -10.12 1.59
CA LEU A 122 -7.02 -8.95 1.83
C LEU A 122 -7.22 -8.39 3.24
N LEU A 123 -8.47 -8.17 3.65
CA LEU A 123 -8.80 -7.65 4.98
C LEU A 123 -8.40 -8.65 6.08
N ALA A 124 -8.63 -9.95 5.86
CA ALA A 124 -8.17 -11.00 6.76
C ALA A 124 -6.63 -11.03 6.90
N THR A 125 -5.90 -10.80 5.79
CA THR A 125 -4.43 -10.69 5.85
C THR A 125 -3.98 -9.52 6.71
N LEU A 126 -4.57 -8.34 6.51
CA LEU A 126 -4.23 -7.10 7.22
C LEU A 126 -4.65 -7.13 8.71
N SER A 127 -5.66 -7.92 9.06
CA SER A 127 -6.11 -8.10 10.45
C SER A 127 -5.38 -9.23 11.16
N CYS A 128 -4.63 -10.10 10.45
CA CYS A 128 -3.99 -11.25 11.06
C CYS A 128 -2.62 -10.88 11.62
N LYS A 129 -2.38 -11.17 12.91
CA LYS A 129 -1.06 -11.00 13.55
C LYS A 129 -0.30 -12.34 13.67
N HIS A 130 -1.00 -13.48 13.61
CA HIS A 130 -0.38 -14.79 13.71
C HIS A 130 0.38 -15.15 12.42
N SER A 131 1.67 -15.49 12.50
CA SER A 131 2.55 -15.71 11.35
C SER A 131 2.00 -16.74 10.36
N TRP A 132 1.56 -17.91 10.82
CA TRP A 132 0.96 -18.93 9.95
C TRP A 132 -0.39 -18.52 9.34
N GLY A 133 -1.16 -17.69 10.04
CA GLY A 133 -2.37 -17.10 9.48
C GLY A 133 -2.05 -16.16 8.33
N ILE A 134 -1.03 -15.31 8.48
CA ILE A 134 -0.54 -14.44 7.41
C ILE A 134 -0.07 -15.28 6.22
N VAL A 135 0.73 -16.34 6.44
CA VAL A 135 1.18 -17.26 5.38
C VAL A 135 -0.01 -17.87 4.64
N PHE A 136 -1.03 -18.33 5.37
CA PHE A 136 -2.24 -18.91 4.78
C PHE A 136 -2.99 -17.90 3.91
N PHE A 137 -3.26 -16.70 4.42
CA PHE A 137 -4.01 -15.68 3.67
C PHE A 137 -3.22 -15.13 2.49
N LEU A 138 -1.89 -15.00 2.60
CA LEU A 138 -1.02 -14.64 1.48
C LEU A 138 -1.08 -15.68 0.36
N ALA A 139 -1.04 -16.97 0.70
CA ALA A 139 -1.18 -18.05 -0.28
C ALA A 139 -2.59 -18.08 -0.90
N ALA A 140 -3.64 -17.92 -0.08
CA ALA A 140 -5.02 -17.84 -0.54
C ALA A 140 -5.26 -16.64 -1.47
N GLY A 141 -4.60 -15.51 -1.20
CA GLY A 141 -4.69 -14.28 -2.00
C GLY A 141 -4.20 -14.41 -3.45
N VAL A 142 -3.39 -15.43 -3.74
CA VAL A 142 -2.93 -15.72 -5.11
C VAL A 142 -4.05 -16.31 -5.98
N LEU A 143 -5.02 -16.99 -5.39
CA LEU A 143 -6.05 -17.74 -6.12
C LEU A 143 -6.99 -16.86 -6.97
N PRO A 144 -7.56 -15.73 -6.47
CA PRO A 144 -8.49 -14.92 -7.26
C PRO A 144 -7.89 -14.37 -8.57
N PRO A 145 -6.69 -13.76 -8.61
CA PRO A 145 -6.11 -13.30 -9.86
C PRO A 145 -5.74 -14.45 -10.81
N LEU A 146 -5.28 -15.59 -10.29
CA LEU A 146 -5.01 -16.77 -11.10
C LEU A 146 -6.29 -17.31 -11.74
N MET A 147 -7.40 -17.39 -10.99
CA MET A 147 -8.70 -17.79 -11.52
C MET A 147 -9.23 -16.79 -12.55
N GLU A 148 -9.00 -15.48 -12.34
CA GLU A 148 -9.38 -14.47 -13.32
C GLU A 148 -8.64 -14.65 -14.65
N LEU A 149 -7.31 -14.81 -14.62
CA LEU A 149 -6.50 -15.05 -15.83
C LEU A 149 -6.98 -16.29 -16.59
N ARG A 150 -7.24 -17.42 -15.89
CA ARG A 150 -7.77 -18.66 -16.47
C ARG A 150 -9.14 -18.45 -17.11
N ARG A 151 -10.08 -17.81 -16.42
CA ARG A 151 -11.43 -17.50 -16.95
C ARG A 151 -11.39 -16.61 -18.17
N ARG A 152 -10.37 -15.75 -18.30
CA ARG A 152 -10.17 -14.87 -19.46
C ARG A 152 -9.43 -15.54 -20.62
N GLY A 153 -9.01 -16.80 -20.47
CA GLY A 153 -8.22 -17.53 -21.47
C GLY A 153 -6.86 -16.89 -21.75
N LYS A 154 -6.26 -16.24 -20.73
CA LYS A 154 -4.97 -15.57 -20.85
C LYS A 154 -3.83 -16.47 -20.37
N PRO A 155 -2.58 -16.25 -20.86
CA PRO A 155 -1.42 -16.97 -20.36
C PRO A 155 -1.31 -16.81 -18.84
N THR A 156 -1.01 -17.91 -18.15
CA THR A 156 -0.92 -17.94 -16.69
C THR A 156 0.44 -18.38 -16.19
N PHE A 157 1.32 -18.82 -17.10
CA PHE A 157 2.58 -19.46 -16.73
C PHE A 157 3.50 -18.55 -15.93
N VAL A 158 3.73 -17.32 -16.41
CA VAL A 158 4.66 -16.37 -15.75
C VAL A 158 4.13 -16.01 -14.36
N PHE A 159 2.86 -15.60 -14.26
CA PHE A 159 2.24 -15.28 -12.98
C PHE A 159 2.23 -16.49 -12.04
N ALA A 160 1.76 -17.66 -12.52
CA ALA A 160 1.61 -18.86 -11.70
C ALA A 160 2.98 -19.37 -11.19
N SER A 161 4.01 -19.43 -12.05
CA SER A 161 5.34 -19.93 -11.64
C SER A 161 5.96 -19.07 -10.53
N HIS A 162 5.89 -17.73 -10.64
CA HIS A 162 6.38 -16.82 -9.58
C HIS A 162 5.56 -16.94 -8.31
N MET A 163 4.24 -17.06 -8.40
CA MET A 163 3.39 -17.18 -7.22
C MET A 163 3.51 -18.54 -6.54
N VAL A 164 3.70 -19.63 -7.30
CA VAL A 164 4.01 -20.95 -6.71
C VAL A 164 5.37 -20.91 -6.00
N LEU A 165 6.40 -20.34 -6.64
CA LEU A 165 7.71 -20.17 -6.03
C LEU A 165 7.62 -19.32 -4.75
N PHE A 166 6.86 -18.21 -4.79
CA PHE A 166 6.59 -17.37 -3.63
C PHE A 166 5.98 -18.18 -2.47
N VAL A 167 4.89 -18.94 -2.73
CA VAL A 167 4.21 -19.70 -1.68
C VAL A 167 5.11 -20.81 -1.12
N VAL A 168 5.83 -21.53 -1.97
CA VAL A 168 6.77 -22.59 -1.55
C VAL A 168 7.86 -21.98 -0.65
N LEU A 169 8.52 -20.91 -1.10
CA LEU A 169 9.57 -20.26 -0.32
C LEU A 169 9.04 -19.64 0.99
N LEU A 170 7.82 -19.10 0.98
CA LEU A 170 7.17 -18.56 2.16
C LEU A 170 6.92 -19.64 3.22
N VAL A 171 6.36 -20.79 2.81
CA VAL A 171 6.08 -21.92 3.71
C VAL A 171 7.38 -22.53 4.22
N VAL A 172 8.34 -22.82 3.32
CA VAL A 172 9.65 -23.37 3.70
C VAL A 172 10.39 -22.41 4.63
N GLY A 173 10.42 -21.12 4.30
CA GLY A 173 11.08 -20.11 5.13
C GLY A 173 10.48 -20.04 6.52
N MET A 174 9.14 -20.05 6.63
CA MET A 174 8.45 -20.03 7.93
C MET A 174 8.71 -21.30 8.74
N MET A 175 8.71 -22.50 8.09
CA MET A 175 9.08 -23.75 8.75
C MET A 175 10.52 -23.72 9.28
N LEU A 176 11.46 -23.23 8.49
CA LEU A 176 12.86 -23.12 8.92
C LEU A 176 13.04 -22.17 10.09
N VAL A 177 12.31 -21.05 10.09
CA VAL A 177 12.30 -20.10 11.21
C VAL A 177 11.75 -20.74 12.48
N ASP A 178 10.64 -21.49 12.40
CA ASP A 178 10.06 -22.17 13.56
C ASP A 178 10.99 -23.26 14.14
N PHE A 179 11.70 -23.99 13.27
CA PHE A 179 12.60 -25.06 13.70
C PHE A 179 13.95 -24.57 14.24
N TYR A 180 14.52 -23.51 13.64
CA TYR A 180 15.89 -23.07 13.92
C TYR A 180 15.98 -21.65 14.46
N GLY A 181 14.87 -20.89 14.48
CA GLY A 181 14.86 -19.48 14.89
C GLY A 181 14.95 -19.22 16.39
N SER A 182 14.91 -20.29 17.24
CA SER A 182 15.06 -20.18 18.71
C SER A 182 16.51 -19.99 19.16
N THR A 183 17.48 -20.10 18.27
CA THR A 183 18.89 -19.81 18.55
C THR A 183 19.18 -18.32 18.34
N SER A 184 19.96 -17.72 19.22
CA SER A 184 20.23 -16.27 19.31
C SER A 184 20.80 -15.60 18.04
N LYS A 185 21.08 -16.34 16.97
CA LYS A 185 21.50 -15.83 15.65
C LYS A 185 20.85 -16.65 14.54
N VAL A 186 19.86 -16.09 13.88
CA VAL A 186 19.24 -16.73 12.71
C VAL A 186 20.29 -16.87 11.58
N SER A 187 20.54 -18.11 11.15
CA SER A 187 21.50 -18.40 10.08
C SER A 187 21.02 -17.86 8.73
N PHE A 188 21.99 -17.53 7.85
CA PHE A 188 21.71 -17.11 6.47
C PHE A 188 20.75 -18.07 5.74
N TRP A 189 20.98 -19.36 5.82
CA TRP A 189 20.18 -20.37 5.13
C TRP A 189 18.75 -20.49 5.63
N VAL A 190 18.49 -20.14 6.90
CA VAL A 190 17.15 -20.10 7.50
C VAL A 190 16.37 -18.89 7.01
N MET A 191 17.04 -17.74 6.93
CA MET A 191 16.38 -16.47 6.55
C MET A 191 16.17 -16.33 5.04
N LEU A 192 17.06 -16.91 4.23
CA LEU A 192 17.09 -16.72 2.79
C LEU A 192 15.77 -17.06 2.07
N PRO A 193 15.09 -18.21 2.34
CA PRO A 193 13.83 -18.52 1.66
C PRO A 193 12.72 -17.51 1.99
N LEU A 194 12.61 -17.08 3.24
CA LEU A 194 11.61 -16.12 3.66
C LEU A 194 11.86 -14.74 3.03
N LEU A 195 13.12 -14.30 3.00
CA LEU A 195 13.51 -13.05 2.34
C LEU A 195 13.24 -13.11 0.83
N ALA A 196 13.60 -14.22 0.17
CA ALA A 196 13.33 -14.42 -1.26
C ALA A 196 11.83 -14.43 -1.57
N ALA A 197 11.01 -15.05 -0.71
CA ALA A 197 9.55 -15.00 -0.85
C ALA A 197 9.01 -13.56 -0.84
N VAL A 198 9.45 -12.76 0.13
CA VAL A 198 9.05 -11.35 0.23
C VAL A 198 9.51 -10.54 -0.98
N LEU A 199 10.76 -10.71 -1.44
CA LEU A 199 11.28 -10.04 -2.64
C LEU A 199 10.45 -10.37 -3.88
N ILE A 200 10.05 -11.65 -4.07
CA ILE A 200 9.17 -12.06 -5.17
C ILE A 200 7.81 -11.37 -5.04
N ARG A 201 7.21 -11.37 -3.85
CA ARG A 201 5.86 -10.80 -3.65
C ARG A 201 5.83 -9.27 -3.82
N CYS A 202 6.87 -8.57 -3.39
CA CYS A 202 7.03 -7.13 -3.61
C CYS A 202 7.41 -6.80 -5.07
N GLY A 203 7.80 -7.80 -5.86
CA GLY A 203 8.20 -7.61 -7.25
C GLY A 203 9.57 -6.96 -7.42
N ILE A 204 10.48 -7.13 -6.46
CA ILE A 204 11.83 -6.54 -6.53
C ILE A 204 12.61 -7.15 -7.71
N ALA A 205 13.33 -6.32 -8.46
CA ALA A 205 14.15 -6.79 -9.56
C ALA A 205 15.23 -7.78 -9.05
N PRO A 206 15.47 -8.89 -9.76
CA PRO A 206 14.99 -9.25 -11.09
C PRO A 206 13.64 -10.00 -11.15
N VAL A 207 13.01 -10.34 -10.02
CA VAL A 207 11.83 -11.23 -9.93
C VAL A 207 10.48 -10.51 -10.09
N HIS A 208 10.44 -9.39 -10.80
CA HIS A 208 9.25 -8.54 -11.00
C HIS A 208 8.37 -8.90 -12.21
N CYS A 209 8.79 -9.85 -13.04
CA CYS A 209 8.13 -10.16 -14.33
C CYS A 209 6.67 -10.58 -14.20
N TRP A 210 6.28 -11.18 -13.08
CA TRP A 210 4.90 -11.56 -12.81
C TRP A 210 3.95 -10.34 -12.73
N MET A 211 4.46 -9.20 -12.25
CA MET A 211 3.67 -7.97 -12.11
C MET A 211 3.37 -7.38 -13.49
N THR A 212 4.36 -7.29 -14.37
CA THR A 212 4.15 -6.82 -15.76
C THR A 212 3.21 -7.75 -16.52
N ASP A 213 3.34 -9.08 -16.36
CA ASP A 213 2.46 -10.08 -16.95
C ASP A 213 1.00 -9.94 -16.44
N LEU A 214 0.82 -9.72 -15.13
CA LEU A 214 -0.49 -9.51 -14.53
C LEU A 214 -1.18 -8.25 -15.08
N PHE A 215 -0.48 -7.10 -15.15
CA PHE A 215 -1.04 -5.86 -15.68
C PHE A 215 -1.38 -5.96 -17.17
N GLU A 216 -0.64 -6.77 -17.92
CA GLU A 216 -0.92 -6.98 -19.33
C GLU A 216 -2.16 -7.84 -19.57
N HIS A 217 -2.34 -8.91 -18.82
CA HIS A 217 -3.33 -9.94 -19.12
C HIS A 217 -4.60 -9.89 -18.25
N ALA A 218 -4.52 -9.45 -16.99
CA ALA A 218 -5.67 -9.33 -16.11
C ALA A 218 -6.55 -8.11 -16.45
N SER A 219 -7.71 -8.01 -15.80
CA SER A 219 -8.44 -6.73 -15.76
C SER A 219 -7.63 -5.73 -14.94
N LEU A 220 -7.63 -4.47 -15.38
CA LEU A 220 -6.88 -3.44 -14.65
C LEU A 220 -7.37 -3.31 -13.19
N GLY A 221 -8.69 -3.47 -12.94
CA GLY A 221 -9.24 -3.48 -11.59
C GLY A 221 -8.78 -4.64 -10.73
N GLY A 222 -8.70 -5.87 -11.29
CA GLY A 222 -8.18 -7.04 -10.59
C GLY A 222 -6.68 -6.91 -10.28
N ALA A 223 -5.89 -6.42 -11.24
CA ALA A 223 -4.46 -6.16 -11.05
C ALA A 223 -4.23 -5.09 -9.96
N LEU A 224 -4.97 -3.97 -10.00
CA LEU A 224 -4.90 -2.93 -8.96
C LEU A 224 -5.22 -3.48 -7.57
N LEU A 225 -6.28 -4.29 -7.44
CA LEU A 225 -6.68 -4.86 -6.15
C LEU A 225 -5.63 -5.81 -5.58
N PHE A 226 -4.93 -6.57 -6.43
CA PHE A 226 -3.90 -7.50 -5.99
C PHE A 226 -2.58 -6.82 -5.62
N VAL A 227 -2.26 -5.70 -6.28
CA VAL A 227 -0.93 -5.08 -6.20
C VAL A 227 -0.93 -3.86 -5.29
N CYS A 228 -1.89 -2.93 -5.45
CA CYS A 228 -1.86 -1.63 -4.77
C CYS A 228 -1.99 -1.65 -3.24
N PRO A 229 -2.60 -2.66 -2.58
CA PRO A 229 -2.56 -2.75 -1.12
C PRO A 229 -1.16 -3.05 -0.55
N MET A 230 -0.19 -3.37 -1.40
CA MET A 230 1.21 -3.61 -1.01
C MET A 230 1.36 -4.67 0.09
N ILE A 231 0.69 -5.82 -0.09
CA ILE A 231 0.68 -6.91 0.90
C ILE A 231 2.05 -7.59 1.04
N GLY A 232 2.93 -7.46 0.05
CA GLY A 232 4.32 -7.90 0.16
C GLY A 232 5.08 -7.15 1.25
N GLU A 233 4.88 -5.84 1.32
CA GLU A 233 5.43 -4.94 2.33
C GLU A 233 4.87 -5.26 3.72
N TYR A 234 3.57 -5.59 3.80
CA TYR A 234 2.97 -6.09 5.03
C TYR A 234 3.65 -7.39 5.51
N ALA A 235 3.89 -8.34 4.59
CA ALA A 235 4.62 -9.56 4.89
C ALA A 235 6.06 -9.28 5.33
N ALA A 236 6.75 -8.31 4.70
CA ALA A 236 8.08 -7.89 5.12
C ALA A 236 8.10 -7.41 6.58
N ILE A 237 7.15 -6.53 6.94
CA ILE A 237 7.07 -5.97 8.30
C ILE A 237 6.67 -7.03 9.32
N ARG A 238 5.71 -7.91 9.00
CA ARG A 238 5.18 -8.88 9.97
C ARG A 238 6.03 -10.15 10.12
N LEU A 239 6.62 -10.65 9.03
CA LEU A 239 7.30 -11.94 9.03
C LEU A 239 8.82 -11.81 9.00
N VAL A 240 9.35 -10.78 8.33
CA VAL A 240 10.79 -10.61 8.16
C VAL A 240 11.36 -9.71 9.24
N LEU A 241 10.84 -8.49 9.36
CA LEU A 241 11.41 -7.45 10.21
C LEU A 241 11.63 -7.87 11.68
N PRO A 242 10.74 -8.63 12.35
CA PRO A 242 10.93 -9.00 13.76
C PRO A 242 12.05 -10.01 14.04
N ILE A 243 12.55 -10.69 13.00
CA ILE A 243 13.51 -11.79 13.12
C ILE A 243 14.74 -11.59 12.23
N ALA A 244 14.71 -10.60 11.35
CA ALA A 244 15.75 -10.39 10.35
C ALA A 244 17.02 -9.83 11.01
N PRO A 245 18.17 -10.44 10.77
CA PRO A 245 19.44 -9.83 11.12
C PRO A 245 19.73 -8.61 10.23
N ASP A 246 20.56 -7.69 10.71
CA ASP A 246 20.89 -6.42 10.03
C ASP A 246 21.34 -6.60 8.58
N TRP A 247 22.11 -7.66 8.29
CA TRP A 247 22.55 -7.94 6.92
C TRP A 247 21.38 -8.22 5.98
N ALA A 248 20.32 -8.90 6.45
CA ALA A 248 19.14 -9.24 5.63
C ALA A 248 18.34 -7.99 5.30
N LEU A 249 18.11 -7.11 6.28
CA LEU A 249 17.44 -5.83 6.08
C LEU A 249 18.24 -4.92 5.15
N ARG A 250 19.56 -4.89 5.30
CA ARG A 250 20.45 -4.14 4.43
C ARG A 250 20.38 -4.61 2.97
N TRP A 251 20.40 -5.94 2.72
CA TRP A 251 20.21 -6.46 1.37
C TRP A 251 18.83 -6.17 0.81
N LEU A 252 17.78 -6.28 1.64
CA LEU A 252 16.42 -5.90 1.25
C LEU A 252 16.38 -4.44 0.78
N GLY A 253 16.94 -3.52 1.54
CA GLY A 253 16.97 -2.11 1.19
C GLY A 253 17.80 -1.78 -0.05
N ILE A 254 19.01 -2.35 -0.17
CA ILE A 254 19.87 -2.15 -1.36
C ILE A 254 19.17 -2.63 -2.63
N LEU A 255 18.59 -3.83 -2.62
CA LEU A 255 17.86 -4.36 -3.77
C LEU A 255 16.61 -3.51 -4.09
N SER A 256 15.93 -3.03 -3.06
CA SER A 256 14.77 -2.14 -3.21
C SER A 256 15.17 -0.78 -3.78
N LEU A 257 16.28 -0.19 -3.33
CA LEU A 257 16.80 1.06 -3.86
C LEU A 257 17.21 0.94 -5.33
N ILE A 258 17.92 -0.13 -5.69
CA ILE A 258 18.28 -0.43 -7.09
C ILE A 258 17.01 -0.58 -7.91
N THR A 259 16.00 -1.31 -7.40
CA THR A 259 14.73 -1.52 -8.11
C THR A 259 13.97 -0.21 -8.27
N THR A 260 13.98 0.67 -7.27
CA THR A 260 13.33 1.99 -7.33
C THR A 260 13.85 2.80 -8.52
N VAL A 261 15.16 2.95 -8.65
CA VAL A 261 15.79 3.72 -9.73
C VAL A 261 15.62 3.01 -11.09
N TYR A 262 15.84 1.69 -11.13
CA TYR A 262 15.63 0.87 -12.31
C TYR A 262 14.20 1.00 -12.85
N ALA A 263 13.21 0.83 -11.97
CA ALA A 263 11.81 0.89 -12.36
C ALA A 263 11.38 2.29 -12.82
N ALA A 264 11.88 3.36 -12.17
CA ALA A 264 11.67 4.74 -12.62
C ALA A 264 12.22 4.97 -14.03
N GLY A 265 13.44 4.48 -14.31
CA GLY A 265 14.04 4.53 -15.64
C GLY A 265 13.26 3.71 -16.68
N MET A 266 12.82 2.50 -16.30
CA MET A 266 11.99 1.64 -17.15
C MET A 266 10.64 2.26 -17.47
N ALA A 267 10.00 2.96 -16.50
CA ALA A 267 8.75 3.67 -16.73
C ALA A 267 8.87 4.71 -17.87
N LEU A 268 9.99 5.43 -17.93
CA LEU A 268 10.23 6.46 -18.96
C LEU A 268 10.22 5.92 -20.40
N ILE A 269 10.67 4.70 -20.62
CA ILE A 269 10.84 4.11 -21.97
C ILE A 269 9.64 3.28 -22.41
N GLN A 270 8.62 3.08 -21.55
CA GLN A 270 7.46 2.29 -21.92
C GLN A 270 6.64 2.95 -23.05
N LEU A 271 6.12 2.08 -23.93
CA LEU A 271 5.28 2.46 -25.06
C LEU A 271 3.80 2.14 -24.84
N GLU A 272 3.45 1.51 -23.70
CA GLU A 272 2.07 1.18 -23.32
C GLU A 272 1.75 1.71 -21.92
N THR A 273 0.55 2.24 -21.74
CA THR A 273 0.11 2.85 -20.46
C THR A 273 0.08 1.87 -19.29
N ARG A 274 -0.28 0.61 -19.52
CA ARG A 274 -0.32 -0.40 -18.45
C ARG A 274 1.08 -0.78 -17.96
N ARG A 275 2.04 -0.92 -18.87
CA ARG A 275 3.44 -1.19 -18.53
C ARG A 275 4.08 0.02 -17.86
N PHE A 276 3.81 1.24 -18.34
CA PHE A 276 4.21 2.46 -17.66
C PHE A 276 3.71 2.47 -16.21
N PHE A 277 2.42 2.25 -16.00
CA PHE A 277 1.83 2.21 -14.66
C PHE A 277 2.48 1.14 -13.78
N CYS A 278 2.74 -0.05 -14.32
CA CYS A 278 3.38 -1.15 -13.60
C CYS A 278 4.77 -0.76 -13.09
N TYR A 279 5.62 -0.17 -13.93
CA TYR A 279 6.96 0.25 -13.54
C TYR A 279 6.95 1.46 -12.60
N LEU A 280 6.03 2.41 -12.80
CA LEU A 280 5.80 3.50 -11.86
C LEU A 280 5.41 2.96 -10.48
N PHE A 281 4.47 2.00 -10.43
CA PHE A 281 4.08 1.34 -9.20
C PHE A 281 5.26 0.62 -8.55
N LEU A 282 6.04 -0.14 -9.33
CA LEU A 282 7.20 -0.88 -8.84
C LEU A 282 8.25 0.05 -8.22
N SER A 283 8.47 1.22 -8.80
CA SER A 283 9.38 2.24 -8.24
C SER A 283 8.89 2.71 -6.85
N HIS A 284 7.59 2.98 -6.70
CA HIS A 284 7.04 3.48 -5.44
C HIS A 284 6.93 2.41 -4.35
N THR A 285 6.54 1.17 -4.68
CA THR A 285 6.48 0.08 -3.71
C THR A 285 7.86 -0.24 -3.15
N SER A 286 8.90 -0.19 -4.01
CA SER A 286 10.27 -0.39 -3.57
C SER A 286 10.76 0.70 -2.60
N LEU A 287 10.27 1.95 -2.71
CA LEU A 287 10.60 3.02 -1.75
C LEU A 287 10.10 2.71 -0.34
N VAL A 288 8.96 2.03 -0.19
CA VAL A 288 8.46 1.61 1.13
C VAL A 288 9.47 0.69 1.83
N LEU A 289 10.05 -0.26 1.09
CA LEU A 289 11.04 -1.19 1.62
C LEU A 289 12.38 -0.51 1.95
N VAL A 290 12.74 0.58 1.26
CA VAL A 290 13.92 1.39 1.61
C VAL A 290 13.76 1.98 3.02
N GLY A 291 12.53 2.35 3.43
CA GLY A 291 12.26 2.81 4.79
C GLY A 291 12.56 1.76 5.87
N LEU A 292 12.43 0.48 5.56
CA LEU A 292 12.76 -0.61 6.50
C LEU A 292 14.28 -0.74 6.73
N GLU A 293 15.10 -0.45 5.70
CA GLU A 293 16.57 -0.53 5.81
C GLU A 293 17.14 0.52 6.75
N SER A 294 16.51 1.68 6.83
CA SER A 294 17.03 2.80 7.63
C SER A 294 17.24 2.43 9.10
N LEU A 295 16.54 1.39 9.60
CA LEU A 295 16.59 0.91 10.98
C LEU A 295 16.44 2.05 12.00
N THR A 296 15.74 3.11 11.62
CA THR A 296 15.40 4.24 12.47
C THR A 296 13.88 4.38 12.55
N PRO A 297 13.31 4.78 13.71
CA PRO A 297 11.88 5.00 13.80
C PRO A 297 11.37 6.03 12.77
N LEU A 298 12.18 7.04 12.47
CA LEU A 298 11.84 8.09 11.51
C LEU A 298 11.78 7.56 10.07
N GLY A 299 12.79 6.81 9.63
CA GLY A 299 12.81 6.24 8.28
C GLY A 299 11.73 5.19 8.07
N LEU A 300 11.44 4.37 9.09
CA LEU A 300 10.33 3.44 9.06
C LEU A 300 8.98 4.19 8.98
N ALA A 301 8.79 5.25 9.76
CA ALA A 301 7.60 6.10 9.70
C ALA A 301 7.43 6.74 8.31
N GLY A 302 8.52 7.25 7.72
CA GLY A 302 8.55 7.76 6.35
C GLY A 302 8.13 6.71 5.33
N GLY A 303 8.67 5.49 5.41
CA GLY A 303 8.25 4.36 4.58
C GLY A 303 6.77 4.02 4.71
N LEU A 304 6.22 4.01 5.93
CA LEU A 304 4.79 3.80 6.18
C LEU A 304 3.91 4.96 5.64
N CYS A 305 4.37 6.22 5.71
CA CYS A 305 3.69 7.35 5.09
C CYS A 305 3.70 7.24 3.55
N VAL A 306 4.84 6.86 2.97
CA VAL A 306 4.96 6.59 1.52
C VAL A 306 4.03 5.45 1.11
N TRP A 307 3.87 4.41 1.92
CA TRP A 307 2.91 3.33 1.65
C TRP A 307 1.49 3.85 1.51
N LEU A 308 0.98 4.59 2.50
CA LEU A 308 -0.38 5.15 2.46
C LEU A 308 -0.58 6.07 1.26
N SER A 309 0.36 6.99 1.03
CA SER A 309 0.26 7.99 -0.04
C SER A 309 0.34 7.35 -1.43
N SER A 310 1.28 6.43 -1.64
CA SER A 310 1.44 5.72 -2.92
C SER A 310 0.25 4.81 -3.20
N SER A 311 -0.28 4.13 -2.20
CA SER A 311 -1.48 3.31 -2.35
C SER A 311 -2.67 4.14 -2.81
N LEU A 312 -2.93 5.29 -2.18
CA LEU A 312 -4.03 6.20 -2.57
C LEU A 312 -3.82 6.77 -3.97
N SER A 313 -2.66 7.35 -4.23
CA SER A 313 -2.37 8.05 -5.48
C SER A 313 -2.32 7.10 -6.68
N LEU A 314 -1.70 5.93 -6.53
CA LEU A 314 -1.58 4.96 -7.63
C LEU A 314 -2.90 4.23 -7.91
N VAL A 315 -3.73 3.96 -6.90
CA VAL A 315 -5.10 3.49 -7.16
C VAL A 315 -5.89 4.52 -7.96
N GLY A 316 -5.81 5.79 -7.60
CA GLY A 316 -6.46 6.87 -8.34
C GLY A 316 -5.98 6.98 -9.77
N LEU A 317 -4.67 6.94 -9.99
CA LEU A 317 -4.08 6.93 -11.32
C LEU A 317 -4.52 5.70 -12.13
N GLY A 318 -4.45 4.51 -11.53
CA GLY A 318 -4.87 3.26 -12.16
C GLY A 318 -6.36 3.23 -12.52
N LEU A 319 -7.24 3.77 -11.65
CA LEU A 319 -8.67 3.89 -11.94
C LEU A 319 -8.94 4.93 -13.03
N THR A 320 -8.16 6.01 -13.09
CA THR A 320 -8.24 6.99 -14.16
C THR A 320 -7.84 6.38 -15.50
N LEU A 321 -6.72 5.66 -15.55
CA LEU A 321 -6.30 4.90 -16.74
C LEU A 321 -7.35 3.86 -17.15
N ARG A 322 -7.93 3.13 -16.18
CA ARG A 322 -9.02 2.19 -16.43
C ARG A 322 -10.25 2.86 -17.04
N ALA A 323 -10.60 4.06 -16.57
CA ALA A 323 -11.71 4.83 -17.11
C ALA A 323 -11.45 5.30 -18.54
N ILE A 324 -10.23 5.69 -18.87
CA ILE A 324 -9.80 6.05 -20.24
C ILE A 324 -9.81 4.82 -21.14
N GLU A 325 -9.16 3.72 -20.71
CA GLU A 325 -9.15 2.46 -21.47
C GLU A 325 -10.55 1.90 -21.73
N ALA A 326 -11.50 2.14 -20.83
CA ALA A 326 -12.88 1.71 -21.02
C ALA A 326 -13.55 2.44 -22.18
N ARG A 327 -13.08 3.63 -22.56
CA ARG A 327 -13.65 4.51 -23.58
C ARG A 327 -12.91 4.45 -24.92
N ASP A 328 -11.59 4.41 -24.85
CA ASP A 328 -10.73 4.55 -26.04
C ASP A 328 -9.89 3.28 -26.33
N GLY A 329 -10.00 2.25 -25.46
CA GLY A 329 -9.18 1.04 -25.58
C GLY A 329 -7.82 1.18 -24.93
N ARG A 330 -6.90 0.26 -25.23
CA ARG A 330 -5.50 0.34 -24.76
C ARG A 330 -4.80 1.49 -25.45
N LEU A 331 -4.11 2.31 -24.65
CA LEU A 331 -3.42 3.48 -25.15
C LEU A 331 -1.93 3.18 -25.36
N ALA A 332 -1.48 3.43 -26.58
CA ALA A 332 -0.07 3.44 -26.92
C ALA A 332 0.54 4.83 -26.61
N LEU A 333 1.78 4.85 -26.10
CA LEU A 333 2.45 6.10 -25.70
C LEU A 333 3.45 6.62 -26.76
N ASP A 334 3.50 6.00 -27.92
CA ASP A 334 4.27 6.46 -29.08
C ASP A 334 3.55 7.56 -29.86
N VAL A 335 2.21 7.65 -29.73
CA VAL A 335 1.36 8.64 -30.40
C VAL A 335 0.69 9.60 -29.40
N TYR A 336 0.24 10.75 -29.91
CA TYR A 336 -0.55 11.73 -29.15
C TYR A 336 -2.04 11.49 -29.39
N HIS A 337 -2.81 11.31 -28.31
CA HIS A 337 -4.24 10.96 -28.38
C HIS A 337 -5.20 12.17 -28.37
N GLY A 338 -4.78 13.31 -27.81
CA GLY A 338 -5.60 14.54 -27.80
C GLY A 338 -6.90 14.41 -27.01
N LEU A 339 -6.93 13.64 -25.90
CA LEU A 339 -8.16 13.30 -25.18
C LEU A 339 -8.65 14.41 -24.23
N TYR A 340 -7.92 15.52 -24.05
CA TYR A 340 -8.30 16.57 -23.10
C TYR A 340 -9.72 17.09 -23.32
N ASP A 341 -10.07 17.47 -24.53
CA ASP A 341 -11.39 18.05 -24.84
C ASP A 341 -12.55 17.04 -24.66
N ARG A 342 -12.26 15.74 -24.77
CA ARG A 342 -13.27 14.67 -24.66
C ARG A 342 -13.53 14.25 -23.22
N VAL A 343 -12.51 14.24 -22.36
CA VAL A 343 -12.56 13.77 -20.97
C VAL A 343 -11.76 14.65 -20.02
N PRO A 344 -12.05 15.98 -19.94
CA PRO A 344 -11.24 16.92 -19.17
C PRO A 344 -11.17 16.57 -17.67
N HIS A 345 -12.24 16.03 -17.11
CA HIS A 345 -12.25 15.59 -15.70
C HIS A 345 -11.26 14.45 -15.43
N LEU A 346 -11.06 13.52 -16.39
CA LEU A 346 -10.06 12.47 -16.24
C LEU A 346 -8.65 13.01 -16.42
N ALA A 347 -8.45 14.05 -17.22
CA ALA A 347 -7.15 14.72 -17.35
C ALA A 347 -6.73 15.38 -16.04
N VAL A 348 -7.66 16.08 -15.37
CA VAL A 348 -7.40 16.68 -14.06
C VAL A 348 -7.12 15.60 -13.00
N MET A 349 -7.94 14.53 -12.95
CA MET A 349 -7.74 13.44 -11.99
C MET A 349 -6.43 12.69 -12.24
N PHE A 350 -6.06 12.45 -13.49
CA PHE A 350 -4.76 11.90 -13.84
C PHE A 350 -3.64 12.77 -13.27
N LEU A 351 -3.69 14.09 -13.53
CA LEU A 351 -2.65 15.01 -13.10
C LEU A 351 -2.52 15.05 -11.58
N VAL A 352 -3.65 15.18 -10.86
CA VAL A 352 -3.67 15.21 -9.38
C VAL A 352 -3.10 13.92 -8.80
N THR A 353 -3.58 12.76 -9.25
CA THR A 353 -3.14 11.47 -8.67
C THR A 353 -1.72 11.12 -9.08
N ALA A 354 -1.31 11.44 -10.30
CA ALA A 354 0.02 11.18 -10.78
C ALA A 354 1.08 12.09 -10.14
N LEU A 355 0.80 13.39 -9.97
CA LEU A 355 1.68 14.30 -9.25
C LEU A 355 1.76 13.93 -7.77
N ALA A 356 0.64 13.53 -7.16
CA ALA A 356 0.63 13.06 -5.78
C ALA A 356 1.50 11.80 -5.59
N SER A 357 1.55 10.90 -6.57
CA SER A 357 2.40 9.71 -6.48
C SER A 357 3.88 10.06 -6.43
N VAL A 358 4.32 11.09 -7.12
CA VAL A 358 5.73 11.51 -7.17
C VAL A 358 6.12 12.51 -6.06
N GLY A 359 5.24 12.72 -5.08
CA GLY A 359 5.53 13.60 -3.96
C GLY A 359 5.48 15.09 -4.32
N PHE A 360 4.44 15.52 -5.05
CA PHE A 360 4.26 16.94 -5.35
C PHE A 360 3.86 17.72 -4.08
N PRO A 361 4.43 18.92 -3.83
CA PRO A 361 4.10 19.75 -2.67
C PRO A 361 2.59 19.97 -2.51
N GLY A 362 2.09 19.89 -1.26
CA GLY A 362 0.66 19.97 -0.94
C GLY A 362 -0.08 18.62 -1.01
N THR A 363 0.63 17.51 -1.22
CA THR A 363 0.09 16.14 -1.13
C THR A 363 0.72 15.38 0.04
N PHE A 364 0.01 14.40 0.57
CA PHE A 364 0.55 13.55 1.64
C PHE A 364 1.80 12.78 1.21
N GLY A 365 1.95 12.50 -0.10
CA GLY A 365 3.13 11.87 -0.67
C GLY A 365 4.41 12.70 -0.51
N PHE A 366 4.31 14.02 -0.62
CA PHE A 366 5.45 14.92 -0.39
C PHE A 366 6.00 14.76 1.03
N VAL A 367 5.11 14.86 2.02
CA VAL A 367 5.50 14.75 3.43
C VAL A 367 6.09 13.38 3.75
N GLY A 368 5.48 12.30 3.23
CA GLY A 368 5.99 10.94 3.43
C GLY A 368 7.40 10.74 2.84
N THR A 369 7.66 11.29 1.66
CA THR A 369 8.98 11.18 1.02
C THR A 369 10.04 12.02 1.72
N GLU A 370 9.72 13.22 2.22
CA GLU A 370 10.64 14.04 3.02
C GLU A 370 11.06 13.30 4.30
N ILE A 371 10.10 12.77 5.06
CA ILE A 371 10.40 12.00 6.28
C ILE A 371 11.24 10.76 5.95
N LEU A 372 10.97 10.08 4.84
CA LEU A 372 11.77 8.94 4.39
C LEU A 372 13.21 9.32 4.08
N ILE A 373 13.39 10.43 3.35
CA ILE A 373 14.72 10.95 2.99
C ILE A 373 15.48 11.33 4.25
N ASP A 374 14.87 12.10 5.16
CA ASP A 374 15.49 12.52 6.41
C ASP A 374 15.93 11.33 7.27
N GLY A 375 15.04 10.33 7.42
CA GLY A 375 15.39 9.12 8.16
C GLY A 375 16.49 8.28 7.50
N ALA A 376 16.54 8.25 6.17
CA ALA A 376 17.54 7.50 5.43
C ALA A 376 18.92 8.20 5.41
N ILE A 377 18.96 9.53 5.25
CA ILE A 377 20.20 10.31 5.18
C ILE A 377 20.98 10.25 6.49
N GLN A 378 20.30 10.20 7.64
CA GLN A 378 20.95 10.09 8.94
C GLN A 378 21.93 8.92 9.01
N ARG A 379 21.62 7.82 8.32
CA ARG A 379 22.46 6.62 8.33
C ARG A 379 23.27 6.44 7.04
N PHE A 380 22.67 6.75 5.89
CA PHE A 380 23.24 6.53 4.55
C PHE A 380 22.92 7.69 3.59
N PRO A 381 23.74 8.73 3.49
CA PRO A 381 23.45 9.92 2.67
C PRO A 381 23.21 9.62 1.18
N HIS A 382 23.84 8.59 0.61
CA HIS A 382 23.65 8.18 -0.78
C HIS A 382 22.25 7.65 -1.11
N ILE A 383 21.51 7.14 -0.08
CA ILE A 383 20.13 6.68 -0.27
C ILE A 383 19.23 7.87 -0.64
N GLY A 384 19.35 9.00 0.06
CA GLY A 384 18.58 10.20 -0.24
C GLY A 384 18.77 10.66 -1.68
N VAL A 385 20.02 10.67 -2.17
CA VAL A 385 20.31 11.04 -3.58
C VAL A 385 19.62 10.09 -4.56
N ALA A 386 19.67 8.77 -4.32
CA ALA A 386 19.03 7.80 -5.21
C ALA A 386 17.49 7.92 -5.18
N VAL A 387 16.90 8.20 -4.02
CA VAL A 387 15.45 8.46 -3.87
C VAL A 387 15.05 9.69 -4.70
N VAL A 388 15.78 10.80 -4.58
CA VAL A 388 15.53 12.04 -5.35
C VAL A 388 15.63 11.78 -6.85
N ILE A 389 16.64 11.04 -7.29
CA ILE A 389 16.79 10.66 -8.71
C ILE A 389 15.57 9.86 -9.19
N ALA A 390 15.12 8.87 -8.43
CA ALA A 390 13.96 8.06 -8.79
C ALA A 390 12.68 8.89 -8.87
N LEU A 391 12.46 9.79 -7.91
CA LEU A 391 11.30 10.70 -7.91
C LEU A 391 11.31 11.64 -9.11
N ALA A 392 12.49 12.20 -9.46
CA ALA A 392 12.64 13.05 -10.64
C ALA A 392 12.33 12.29 -11.94
N LEU A 393 12.83 11.05 -12.09
CA LEU A 393 12.56 10.20 -13.25
C LEU A 393 11.07 9.84 -13.33
N ASN A 394 10.43 9.50 -12.21
CA ASN A 394 9.00 9.23 -12.13
C ASN A 394 8.18 10.48 -12.52
N GLY A 395 8.56 11.66 -12.03
CA GLY A 395 7.93 12.94 -12.37
C GLY A 395 7.99 13.24 -13.87
N ILE A 396 9.17 13.09 -14.51
CA ILE A 396 9.32 13.23 -15.96
C ILE A 396 8.43 12.21 -16.69
N GLY A 397 8.39 10.95 -16.21
CA GLY A 397 7.56 9.89 -16.79
C GLY A 397 6.08 10.22 -16.76
N VAL A 398 5.58 10.69 -15.62
CA VAL A 398 4.17 11.10 -15.43
C VAL A 398 3.79 12.24 -16.37
N ILE A 399 4.60 13.29 -16.45
CA ILE A 399 4.33 14.43 -17.35
C ILE A 399 4.39 14.00 -18.81
N LYS A 400 5.36 13.17 -19.19
CA LYS A 400 5.45 12.60 -20.54
C LYS A 400 4.16 11.86 -20.91
N VAL A 401 3.67 10.98 -20.04
CA VAL A 401 2.45 10.20 -20.29
C VAL A 401 1.22 11.08 -20.32
N TYR A 402 1.11 12.07 -19.42
CA TYR A 402 0.04 13.07 -19.47
C TYR A 402 -0.01 13.76 -20.84
N MET A 403 1.15 14.24 -21.33
CA MET A 403 1.23 14.90 -22.63
C MET A 403 0.82 13.96 -23.76
N ARG A 404 1.26 12.70 -23.74
CA ARG A 404 0.90 11.72 -24.78
C ARG A 404 -0.59 11.40 -24.83
N ILE A 405 -1.25 11.33 -23.69
CA ILE A 405 -2.67 10.97 -23.60
C ILE A 405 -3.57 12.19 -23.87
N PHE A 406 -3.30 13.33 -23.27
CA PHE A 406 -4.25 14.43 -23.23
C PHE A 406 -3.95 15.56 -24.24
N THR A 407 -2.72 15.68 -24.74
CA THR A 407 -2.39 16.70 -25.74
C THR A 407 -2.31 16.10 -27.16
N GLY A 408 -2.34 16.96 -28.17
CA GLY A 408 -2.27 16.57 -29.59
C GLY A 408 -3.41 17.15 -30.43
N ARG A 409 -3.59 16.62 -31.64
CA ARG A 409 -4.65 17.09 -32.56
C ARG A 409 -6.03 16.74 -32.00
N ARG A 410 -6.95 17.71 -32.06
CA ARG A 410 -8.36 17.50 -31.73
C ARG A 410 -8.95 16.42 -32.64
N VAL A 411 -9.31 15.30 -32.07
CA VAL A 411 -10.12 14.29 -32.80
C VAL A 411 -11.56 14.68 -32.67
N THR A 412 -12.12 15.26 -33.75
CA THR A 412 -13.55 15.65 -33.87
C THR A 412 -14.43 14.41 -34.03
N ALA A 413 -14.42 13.48 -33.13
CA ALA A 413 -15.39 12.41 -33.11
C ALA A 413 -16.57 12.83 -32.22
N GLY A 414 -17.75 12.96 -32.80
CA GLY A 414 -18.95 13.52 -32.19
C GLY A 414 -19.61 12.77 -31.04
N ILE A 415 -18.87 11.90 -30.34
CA ILE A 415 -19.40 11.16 -29.19
C ILE A 415 -18.81 11.76 -27.92
N SER A 416 -19.68 12.41 -27.14
CA SER A 416 -19.33 12.87 -25.78
C SER A 416 -19.08 11.67 -24.86
N LEU A 417 -17.83 11.48 -24.43
CA LEU A 417 -17.42 10.43 -23.51
C LEU A 417 -17.61 10.85 -22.03
N LYS A 418 -18.73 11.49 -21.69
CA LYS A 418 -19.02 11.97 -20.34
C LYS A 418 -18.86 10.84 -19.32
N GLY A 419 -18.09 11.10 -18.26
CA GLY A 419 -17.87 10.17 -17.16
C GLY A 419 -19.15 9.88 -16.37
N HIS A 420 -19.30 8.64 -15.90
CA HIS A 420 -20.38 8.29 -14.98
C HIS A 420 -20.22 9.03 -13.66
N TRP A 421 -21.33 9.40 -13.03
CA TRP A 421 -21.33 10.09 -11.73
C TRP A 421 -20.53 9.35 -10.66
N SER A 422 -20.67 8.02 -10.61
CA SER A 422 -19.91 7.17 -9.66
C SER A 422 -18.40 7.23 -9.83
N GLU A 423 -17.90 7.37 -11.06
CA GLU A 423 -16.47 7.55 -11.34
C GLU A 423 -15.99 8.90 -10.80
N ARG A 424 -16.76 9.97 -11.04
CA ARG A 424 -16.40 11.32 -10.58
C ARG A 424 -16.36 11.42 -9.07
N VAL A 425 -17.38 10.91 -8.39
CA VAL A 425 -17.47 10.96 -6.92
C VAL A 425 -16.32 10.19 -6.28
N GLY A 426 -16.03 8.97 -6.77
CA GLY A 426 -14.92 8.18 -6.22
C GLY A 426 -13.56 8.83 -6.40
N LEU A 427 -13.29 9.39 -7.60
CA LEU A 427 -12.03 10.08 -7.88
C LEU A 427 -11.89 11.41 -7.11
N ILE A 428 -13.00 12.16 -6.92
CA ILE A 428 -13.01 13.40 -6.12
C ILE A 428 -12.74 13.05 -4.65
N ALA A 429 -13.41 12.03 -4.09
CA ALA A 429 -13.18 11.59 -2.71
C ALA A 429 -11.71 11.22 -2.49
N LEU A 430 -11.10 10.54 -3.46
CA LEU A 430 -9.69 10.17 -3.40
C LEU A 430 -8.77 11.40 -3.50
N ALA A 431 -9.07 12.34 -4.39
CA ALA A 431 -8.32 13.59 -4.50
C ALA A 431 -8.40 14.43 -3.21
N LEU A 432 -9.57 14.48 -2.57
CA LEU A 432 -9.76 15.15 -1.28
C LEU A 432 -8.93 14.50 -0.17
N LEU A 433 -8.85 13.17 -0.13
CA LEU A 433 -7.99 12.47 0.84
C LEU A 433 -6.51 12.76 0.60
N ILE A 434 -6.06 12.75 -0.66
CA ILE A 434 -4.66 13.04 -1.02
C ILE A 434 -4.26 14.46 -0.66
N ILE A 435 -5.06 15.45 -1.05
CA ILE A 435 -4.78 16.87 -0.81
C ILE A 435 -5.03 17.21 0.66
N GLY A 436 -6.14 16.73 1.23
CA GLY A 436 -6.45 16.94 2.65
C GLY A 436 -5.38 16.40 3.59
N GLY A 437 -4.89 15.18 3.30
CA GLY A 437 -3.75 14.60 4.02
C GLY A 437 -2.44 15.37 3.82
N GLY A 438 -2.28 16.09 2.69
CA GLY A 438 -1.13 16.96 2.46
C GLY A 438 -1.21 18.30 3.17
N ILE A 439 -2.42 18.86 3.32
CA ILE A 439 -2.65 20.14 4.04
C ILE A 439 -2.63 19.91 5.56
N PHE A 440 -3.17 18.79 6.03
CA PHE A 440 -3.20 18.40 7.44
C PHE A 440 -2.47 17.05 7.64
N PRO A 441 -1.14 17.01 7.51
CA PRO A 441 -0.39 15.76 7.54
C PRO A 441 -0.19 15.19 8.95
N GLN A 442 -0.30 16.00 10.01
CA GLN A 442 0.04 15.64 11.38
C GLN A 442 -0.63 14.35 11.86
N PRO A 443 -1.96 14.14 11.73
CA PRO A 443 -2.57 12.91 12.22
C PRO A 443 -2.05 11.65 11.50
N GLY A 444 -1.75 11.80 10.20
CA GLY A 444 -1.18 10.71 9.41
C GLY A 444 0.26 10.39 9.81
N ILE A 445 1.09 11.40 10.03
CA ILE A 445 2.48 11.26 10.46
C ILE A 445 2.53 10.64 11.86
N GLU A 446 1.77 11.20 12.79
CA GLU A 446 1.72 10.75 14.19
C GLU A 446 1.35 9.28 14.28
N SER A 447 0.27 8.88 13.63
CA SER A 447 -0.15 7.47 13.57
C SER A 447 0.95 6.56 12.99
N ARG A 448 1.63 6.98 11.92
CA ARG A 448 2.71 6.18 11.31
C ARG A 448 3.97 6.15 12.17
N TYR A 449 4.29 7.23 12.85
CA TYR A 449 5.41 7.28 13.78
C TYR A 449 5.18 6.39 15.01
N HIS A 450 3.96 6.40 15.57
CA HIS A 450 3.57 5.47 16.63
C HIS A 450 3.69 4.01 16.19
N ALA A 451 3.17 3.66 15.00
CA ALA A 451 3.32 2.33 14.44
C ALA A 451 4.79 1.93 14.26
N ALA A 452 5.61 2.82 13.71
CA ALA A 452 7.04 2.59 13.51
C ALA A 452 7.77 2.36 14.85
N ARG A 453 7.47 3.16 15.86
CA ARG A 453 8.06 3.04 17.19
C ARG A 453 7.71 1.72 17.88
N GLU A 454 6.47 1.26 17.75
CA GLU A 454 6.06 -0.04 18.31
C GLU A 454 6.72 -1.21 17.60
N ILE A 455 6.78 -1.19 16.25
CA ILE A 455 7.48 -2.20 15.48
C ILE A 455 8.96 -2.26 15.89
N PHE A 456 9.58 -1.09 16.08
CA PHE A 456 10.98 -1.00 16.49
C PHE A 456 11.20 -1.57 17.90
N LYS A 457 10.31 -1.30 18.86
CA LYS A 457 10.36 -1.91 20.20
C LYS A 457 10.19 -3.43 20.14
N GLU A 458 9.28 -3.96 19.31
CA GLU A 458 9.13 -5.41 19.13
C GLU A 458 10.40 -6.05 18.57
N MET A 459 11.11 -5.38 17.66
CA MET A 459 12.41 -5.83 17.15
C MET A 459 13.47 -5.90 18.25
N GLN A 460 13.61 -4.84 19.05
CA GLN A 460 14.59 -4.77 20.13
C GLN A 460 14.33 -5.84 21.20
N SER A 461 13.08 -6.04 21.60
CA SER A 461 12.70 -7.03 22.60
C SER A 461 13.02 -8.47 22.18
N LYS A 462 12.97 -8.77 20.88
CA LYS A 462 13.27 -10.11 20.34
C LYS A 462 14.76 -10.33 20.03
N SER A 463 15.49 -9.26 19.71
CA SER A 463 16.93 -9.36 19.38
C SER A 463 17.84 -9.47 20.60
N GLY A 464 17.36 -9.21 21.82
CA GLY A 464 18.16 -9.24 23.06
C GLY A 464 19.32 -8.24 23.07
N VAL A 465 19.36 -7.32 22.09
CA VAL A 465 20.38 -6.28 21.99
C VAL A 465 19.81 -4.99 22.56
N GLU A 466 20.15 -4.70 23.80
CA GLU A 466 20.08 -3.36 24.36
C GLU A 466 21.03 -2.47 23.55
N MET A 467 20.52 -1.72 22.60
CA MET A 467 21.30 -0.68 21.90
C MET A 467 21.38 0.55 22.80
N ASP A 468 22.41 0.57 23.63
CA ASP A 468 22.76 1.62 24.61
C ASP A 468 23.29 2.91 23.93
N HIS A 469 23.10 3.10 22.63
CA HIS A 469 23.73 4.18 21.87
C HIS A 469 22.81 5.32 21.40
N LEU A 470 21.53 5.37 21.84
CA LEU A 470 20.64 6.46 21.47
C LEU A 470 20.37 7.49 22.60
N HIS A 471 21.05 7.36 23.76
CA HIS A 471 20.92 8.31 24.88
C HIS A 471 22.01 9.38 24.95
N HIS A 472 22.79 9.62 23.90
CA HIS A 472 23.88 10.63 23.94
C HIS A 472 23.62 11.88 23.09
N THR A 473 22.39 12.35 22.96
CA THR A 473 22.12 13.72 22.44
C THR A 473 21.14 14.53 23.29
N GLU A 474 20.84 14.12 24.51
CA GLU A 474 20.37 15.03 25.54
C GLU A 474 21.49 15.21 26.55
N LYS A 475 22.45 16.09 26.25
CA LYS A 475 23.34 16.61 27.28
C LYS A 475 22.51 17.52 28.17
N GLU A 476 22.31 17.05 29.39
CA GLU A 476 21.94 17.87 30.54
C GLU A 476 22.86 19.08 30.65
N ASP A 477 22.30 20.28 30.55
CA ASP A 477 22.90 21.46 31.14
C ASP A 477 22.71 21.39 32.67
N PRO A 478 23.78 21.47 33.49
CA PRO A 478 23.66 21.41 34.92
C PRO A 478 23.43 22.80 35.48
N HIS A 479 22.24 23.30 35.52
CA HIS A 479 21.75 24.36 36.42
C HIS A 479 20.23 24.50 36.26
N ASP A 480 19.46 23.97 37.20
CA ASP A 480 18.56 24.66 38.11
C ASP A 480 17.65 23.68 38.83
N HIS A 481 17.76 23.71 40.13
CA HIS A 481 16.84 23.05 41.05
C HIS A 481 15.52 23.86 41.15
N GLU A 482 14.43 23.10 41.39
CA GLU A 482 13.15 23.50 41.94
C GLU A 482 12.10 24.08 40.99
N HIS A 483 11.12 23.32 40.58
CA HIS A 483 9.73 23.36 41.02
C HIS A 483 8.83 22.40 40.25
N SER A 484 7.97 21.78 41.00
CA SER A 484 6.87 20.88 40.73
C SER A 484 6.01 21.12 39.47
N GLU A 485 5.60 19.95 38.87
CA GLU A 485 4.29 19.67 38.25
C GLU A 485 3.87 20.50 37.01
N GLU A 486 3.93 19.84 35.86
CA GLU A 486 2.80 19.63 34.92
C GLU A 486 3.30 18.98 33.63
N HIS A 487 2.82 17.78 33.36
CA HIS A 487 3.00 17.09 32.09
C HIS A 487 2.34 17.88 30.95
N LYS A 488 3.12 18.59 30.15
CA LYS A 488 2.76 19.04 28.81
C LYS A 488 3.73 18.44 27.81
N SER A 489 3.19 17.67 26.87
CA SER A 489 3.87 17.12 25.70
C SER A 489 4.37 18.25 24.80
N GLU A 490 5.68 18.52 24.83
CA GLU A 490 6.30 19.47 23.90
C GLU A 490 6.82 18.75 22.65
N TRP A 491 6.28 19.13 21.52
CA TRP A 491 6.83 18.88 20.20
C TRP A 491 7.97 19.90 19.93
N PRO A 492 9.03 19.54 19.20
CA PRO A 492 10.03 20.52 18.82
C PRO A 492 9.38 21.57 17.92
N HIS A 493 9.39 22.80 18.36
CA HIS A 493 8.98 23.97 17.60
C HIS A 493 9.87 24.12 16.37
N ILE A 494 9.27 24.15 15.18
CA ILE A 494 9.89 24.67 13.97
C ILE A 494 9.99 26.18 14.18
N GLU A 495 11.20 26.69 14.39
CA GLU A 495 11.46 28.13 14.43
C GLU A 495 11.09 28.74 13.08
N THR A 496 10.04 29.56 13.10
CA THR A 496 9.75 30.48 12.01
C THR A 496 10.78 31.62 12.10
N TYR A 497 11.65 31.70 11.11
CA TYR A 497 12.49 32.86 10.87
C TYR A 497 11.60 34.10 10.66
N SER A 498 11.54 35.00 11.62
CA SER A 498 11.03 36.34 11.45
C SER A 498 12.17 37.24 11.01
N ASP A 499 12.08 37.79 9.80
CA ASP A 499 12.83 38.94 9.35
C ASP A 499 12.42 40.16 10.18
N GLU A 500 13.24 40.59 11.12
CA GLU A 500 13.33 41.96 11.63
C GLU A 500 14.76 42.16 12.10
N ASP A 501 15.53 42.88 11.31
CA ASP A 501 16.43 43.94 11.73
C ASP A 501 17.20 44.49 10.52
N LYS A 502 16.66 45.55 9.97
CA LYS A 502 17.43 46.52 9.18
C LYS A 502 17.32 47.84 9.93
N GLU A 503 18.41 48.23 10.54
CA GLU A 503 18.95 49.60 10.56
C GLU A 503 20.48 49.53 10.49
#